data_c3dd047ee75adc2599d098a8a970477f
#
_entry.id   c3dd047ee75adc2599d098a8a970477f
#
_cell.length_a   1.000
_cell.length_b   1.000
_cell.length_c   1.000
_cell.angle_alpha   90.00
_cell.angle_beta   90.00
_cell.angle_gamma   90.00
#
_symmetry.space_group_name_H-M   'P 1'
#
loop_
_entity.id
_entity.type
_entity.pdbx_description
1 polymer ?
#
loop_
_entity_poly.entity_id
_entity_poly.type
_entity_poly.pdbx_seq_one_letter_code
_entity_poly.pdbx_strand_id
1 'polypeptide(L)'
;MLAILGENGAGKSTLMKIIYGAARPDEGDISFDGHPLGVETPAQARELGIAMVHQHFALFDTLSVTENVALGLSTGISAAEIEREIRSLGEKYGLEVDPASVVMELSMGERQRVEILRALMTKPKLLILDEPTSVLTPQAVRKLFKTLHQLSSEGVSILFISHKLDEIRELADRCVVLRAGKVVASVDPKAESEENLARLMIGNDPPTVREGTAKAGEVVFEMRHVSAPGSTRVCGIEDVSLAVRAGEIVGIAGISGNGQARFMAAASGEYLCEADRVLLFNSPVGELDTHARRISGLRYVPEQRLGHAAVPELSLTANTYLTGDSLVRSGFILRDRARSFANLVIERFHVKTPNAEKAAGSLSGGNLQKFIMGREILNRPRVLLVHQPTWGVDVGAAAVIRNSLIRLRDDGAAIIVVSEEIDELFEISDRIAVMYRGALSPAVPKTTISIEEVGRWMSGLWPDSPFTQKTSEAH
;
A
#
# COMPACT_ATOMS: atom_id res chain seq x y z
N MET A 1 18.39 3.68 18.01
CA MET A 1 17.09 3.51 17.34
C MET A 1 16.49 2.14 17.72
N LEU A 2 15.19 2.08 18.05
CA LEU A 2 14.47 0.86 18.42
C LEU A 2 13.39 0.57 17.37
N ALA A 3 13.41 -0.60 16.76
CA ALA A 3 12.33 -1.06 15.89
C ALA A 3 11.29 -1.86 16.65
N ILE A 4 10.03 -1.72 16.25
CA ILE A 4 8.93 -2.61 16.66
C ILE A 4 8.43 -3.36 15.44
N LEU A 5 8.67 -4.66 15.47
CA LEU A 5 8.28 -5.61 14.44
C LEU A 5 7.07 -6.41 14.90
N GLY A 6 6.19 -6.78 13.99
CA GLY A 6 5.06 -7.66 14.25
C GLY A 6 4.04 -7.60 13.12
N GLU A 7 3.21 -8.64 13.02
CA GLU A 7 2.13 -8.69 12.04
C GLU A 7 1.05 -7.62 12.27
N ASN A 8 0.19 -7.43 11.28
CA ASN A 8 -0.98 -6.58 11.43
C ASN A 8 -1.89 -7.13 12.53
N GLY A 9 -2.30 -6.25 13.46
CA GLY A 9 -3.05 -6.66 14.66
C GLY A 9 -2.20 -7.17 15.82
N ALA A 10 -0.87 -7.15 15.74
CA ALA A 10 0.02 -7.54 16.85
C ALA A 10 0.01 -6.54 18.02
N GLY A 11 -0.61 -5.37 17.87
CA GLY A 11 -0.71 -4.34 18.92
C GLY A 11 0.26 -3.16 18.75
N LYS A 12 1.04 -3.08 17.68
CA LYS A 12 2.04 -2.03 17.45
C LYS A 12 1.45 -0.62 17.53
N SER A 13 0.46 -0.32 16.69
CA SER A 13 -0.16 1.01 16.66
C SER A 13 -0.96 1.32 17.94
N THR A 14 -1.48 0.29 18.64
CA THR A 14 -2.12 0.47 19.95
C THR A 14 -1.09 0.92 20.99
N LEU A 15 0.07 0.27 21.04
CA LEU A 15 1.16 0.65 21.92
C LEU A 15 1.62 2.09 21.64
N MET A 16 1.75 2.47 20.36
CA MET A 16 2.13 3.84 20.00
C MET A 16 1.10 4.87 20.41
N LYS A 17 -0.19 4.58 20.23
CA LYS A 17 -1.29 5.45 20.66
C LYS A 17 -1.27 5.65 22.19
N ILE A 18 -0.92 4.63 22.94
CA ILE A 18 -0.79 4.73 24.40
C ILE A 18 0.41 5.61 24.77
N ILE A 19 1.60 5.40 24.18
CA ILE A 19 2.79 6.23 24.44
C ILE A 19 2.55 7.69 24.07
N TYR A 20 1.83 7.93 22.98
CA TYR A 20 1.52 9.28 22.49
C TYR A 20 0.30 9.92 23.17
N GLY A 21 -0.37 9.22 24.10
CA GLY A 21 -1.54 9.74 24.82
C GLY A 21 -2.81 9.82 23.99
N ALA A 22 -2.88 9.10 22.86
CA ALA A 22 -4.09 8.99 22.03
C ALA A 22 -5.01 7.83 22.48
N ALA A 23 -4.53 6.97 23.38
CA ALA A 23 -5.30 5.92 24.04
C ALA A 23 -4.79 5.75 25.46
N ARG A 24 -5.67 5.35 26.39
CA ARG A 24 -5.28 5.03 27.78
C ARG A 24 -4.97 3.53 27.88
N PRO A 25 -3.93 3.14 28.65
CA PRO A 25 -3.73 1.75 29.01
C PRO A 25 -4.80 1.32 30.04
N ASP A 26 -5.26 0.07 29.95
CA ASP A 26 -6.17 -0.50 30.93
C ASP A 26 -5.40 -0.86 32.24
N GLU A 27 -4.15 -1.34 32.10
CA GLU A 27 -3.26 -1.74 33.20
C GLU A 27 -1.80 -1.48 32.83
N GLY A 28 -0.95 -1.37 33.87
CA GLY A 28 0.49 -1.19 33.73
C GLY A 28 0.95 0.25 33.79
N ASP A 29 2.27 0.42 33.89
CA ASP A 29 2.93 1.74 34.06
C ASP A 29 3.86 1.99 32.89
N ILE A 30 3.96 3.26 32.50
CA ILE A 30 4.92 3.76 31.50
C ILE A 30 5.85 4.75 32.19
N SER A 31 7.15 4.65 31.93
CA SER A 31 8.12 5.63 32.34
C SER A 31 8.81 6.26 31.11
N PHE A 32 9.02 7.57 31.17
CA PHE A 32 9.75 8.33 30.17
C PHE A 32 10.77 9.23 30.86
N ASP A 33 12.03 9.18 30.42
CA ASP A 33 13.14 9.95 30.98
C ASP A 33 13.26 9.76 32.52
N GLY A 34 13.00 8.53 33.02
CA GLY A 34 13.06 8.18 34.44
C GLY A 34 11.86 8.57 35.29
N HIS A 35 10.85 9.20 34.71
CA HIS A 35 9.63 9.64 35.39
C HIS A 35 8.40 8.87 34.90
N PRO A 36 7.39 8.63 35.76
CA PRO A 36 6.12 8.06 35.34
C PRO A 36 5.49 8.91 34.22
N LEU A 37 5.11 8.27 33.11
CA LEU A 37 4.44 8.91 31.99
C LEU A 37 2.93 8.89 32.17
N GLY A 38 2.37 9.94 32.77
CA GLY A 38 0.92 10.13 32.95
C GLY A 38 0.29 10.94 31.83
N VAL A 39 0.50 10.53 30.56
CA VAL A 39 -0.01 11.27 29.40
C VAL A 39 -1.42 10.84 29.06
N GLU A 40 -2.36 11.79 29.02
CA GLU A 40 -3.76 11.56 28.67
C GLU A 40 -4.15 12.15 27.30
N THR A 41 -3.28 12.97 26.72
CA THR A 41 -3.52 13.64 25.43
C THR A 41 -2.23 13.78 24.62
N PRO A 42 -2.34 13.79 23.26
CA PRO A 42 -1.18 14.06 22.41
C PRO A 42 -0.50 15.42 22.65
N ALA A 43 -1.23 16.40 23.17
CA ALA A 43 -0.67 17.71 23.53
C ALA A 43 0.33 17.56 24.68
N GLN A 44 -0.04 16.86 25.76
CA GLN A 44 0.85 16.57 26.88
C GLN A 44 2.08 15.76 26.46
N ALA A 45 1.91 14.79 25.54
CA ALA A 45 3.04 14.03 25.00
C ALA A 45 4.05 14.95 24.31
N ARG A 46 3.57 15.91 23.50
CA ARG A 46 4.43 16.89 22.82
C ARG A 46 5.18 17.79 23.81
N GLU A 47 4.52 18.25 24.87
CA GLU A 47 5.14 19.06 25.92
C GLU A 47 6.28 18.32 26.62
N LEU A 48 6.18 17.00 26.76
CA LEU A 48 7.25 16.16 27.32
C LEU A 48 8.36 15.84 26.28
N GLY A 49 8.19 16.23 25.02
CA GLY A 49 9.14 15.97 23.94
C GLY A 49 8.93 14.64 23.23
N ILE A 50 7.69 14.13 23.20
CA ILE A 50 7.31 12.96 22.39
C ILE A 50 6.58 13.45 21.14
N ALA A 51 7.09 13.15 19.95
CA ALA A 51 6.44 13.46 18.68
C ALA A 51 6.14 12.17 17.92
N MET A 52 5.08 12.20 17.10
CA MET A 52 4.66 11.05 16.30
C MET A 52 4.36 11.46 14.86
N VAL A 53 4.89 10.69 13.93
CA VAL A 53 4.54 10.68 12.50
C VAL A 53 3.65 9.47 12.25
N HIS A 54 2.45 9.72 11.79
CA HIS A 54 1.43 8.69 11.60
C HIS A 54 1.58 7.99 10.25
N GLN A 55 1.09 6.75 10.14
CA GLN A 55 1.02 5.98 8.90
C GLN A 55 0.22 6.69 7.80
N HIS A 56 -0.91 7.31 8.17
CA HIS A 56 -1.68 8.17 7.28
C HIS A 56 -1.41 9.63 7.63
N PHE A 57 -1.11 10.43 6.62
CA PHE A 57 -0.80 11.84 6.84
C PHE A 57 -1.93 12.54 7.59
N ALA A 58 -1.57 13.19 8.69
CA ALA A 58 -2.48 14.03 9.46
C ALA A 58 -2.38 15.50 9.00
N LEU A 59 -2.37 15.71 7.67
CA LEU A 59 -2.28 17.00 7.01
C LEU A 59 -3.63 17.41 6.43
N PHE A 60 -3.90 18.70 6.43
CA PHE A 60 -5.06 19.30 5.77
C PHE A 60 -4.65 19.68 4.35
N ASP A 61 -5.25 19.04 3.35
CA ASP A 61 -4.93 19.21 1.94
C ASP A 61 -5.10 20.65 1.43
N THR A 62 -6.06 21.40 1.98
CA THR A 62 -6.38 22.78 1.56
C THR A 62 -5.52 23.86 2.20
N LEU A 63 -4.69 23.51 3.16
CA LEU A 63 -3.81 24.43 3.87
C LEU A 63 -2.40 24.38 3.30
N SER A 64 -1.64 25.48 3.45
CA SER A 64 -0.22 25.53 3.13
C SER A 64 0.61 24.67 4.11
N VAL A 65 1.86 24.43 3.77
CA VAL A 65 2.83 23.76 4.65
C VAL A 65 2.97 24.54 5.97
N THR A 66 3.12 25.86 5.91
CA THR A 66 3.22 26.73 7.09
C THR A 66 2.01 26.58 7.99
N GLU A 67 0.79 26.63 7.44
CA GLU A 67 -0.45 26.51 8.20
C GLU A 67 -0.60 25.12 8.84
N ASN A 68 -0.26 24.05 8.10
CA ASN A 68 -0.27 22.68 8.63
C ASN A 68 0.72 22.50 9.80
N VAL A 69 1.90 23.10 9.71
CA VAL A 69 2.89 23.06 10.79
C VAL A 69 2.40 23.87 11.99
N ALA A 70 1.81 25.04 11.75
CA ALA A 70 1.27 25.92 12.82
C ALA A 70 0.21 25.23 13.67
N LEU A 71 -0.65 24.38 13.10
CA LEU A 71 -1.66 23.62 13.84
C LEU A 71 -1.07 22.69 14.92
N GLY A 72 0.18 22.29 14.78
CA GLY A 72 0.89 21.41 15.73
C GLY A 72 1.62 22.17 16.84
N LEU A 73 1.73 23.49 16.75
CA LEU A 73 2.53 24.31 17.65
C LEU A 73 1.68 25.04 18.70
N SER A 74 2.31 25.46 19.78
CA SER A 74 1.69 26.33 20.78
C SER A 74 1.41 27.73 20.21
N THR A 75 0.37 28.38 20.70
CA THR A 75 -0.02 29.72 20.26
C THR A 75 1.09 30.77 20.57
N GLY A 76 1.30 31.69 19.63
CA GLY A 76 2.21 32.84 19.83
C GLY A 76 3.41 32.90 18.89
N ILE A 77 3.62 31.90 18.02
CA ILE A 77 4.68 31.91 16.99
C ILE A 77 4.11 32.52 15.71
N SER A 78 4.79 33.52 15.15
CA SER A 78 4.35 34.11 13.87
C SER A 78 4.57 33.21 12.67
N ALA A 79 3.75 33.34 11.62
CA ALA A 79 3.92 32.57 10.37
C ALA A 79 5.33 32.73 9.78
N ALA A 80 5.89 33.96 9.82
CA ALA A 80 7.24 34.22 9.31
C ALA A 80 8.36 33.53 10.14
N GLU A 81 8.14 33.28 11.42
CA GLU A 81 9.07 32.48 12.25
C GLU A 81 8.95 31.01 11.92
N ILE A 82 7.73 30.50 11.72
CA ILE A 82 7.48 29.12 11.32
C ILE A 82 8.13 28.85 9.96
N GLU A 83 7.96 29.72 8.96
CA GLU A 83 8.57 29.58 7.65
C GLU A 83 10.10 29.55 7.71
N ARG A 84 10.71 30.42 8.50
CA ARG A 84 12.17 30.43 8.69
C ARG A 84 12.67 29.13 9.31
N GLU A 85 11.97 28.62 10.30
CA GLU A 85 12.35 27.37 10.97
C GLU A 85 12.14 26.17 10.05
N ILE A 86 11.04 26.12 9.26
CA ILE A 86 10.82 25.08 8.23
C ILE A 86 11.98 25.06 7.24
N ARG A 87 12.43 26.22 6.73
CA ARG A 87 13.57 26.30 5.81
C ARG A 87 14.87 25.85 6.47
N SER A 88 15.11 26.30 7.70
CA SER A 88 16.31 25.94 8.49
C SER A 88 16.38 24.43 8.76
N LEU A 89 15.30 23.83 9.23
CA LEU A 89 15.22 22.38 9.46
C LEU A 89 15.26 21.59 8.15
N GLY A 90 14.60 22.10 7.10
CA GLY A 90 14.63 21.53 5.76
C GLY A 90 16.04 21.42 5.23
N GLU A 91 16.82 22.50 5.27
CA GLU A 91 18.22 22.53 4.83
C GLU A 91 19.10 21.63 5.72
N LYS A 92 18.94 21.71 7.04
CA LYS A 92 19.74 20.92 8.00
C LYS A 92 19.57 19.41 7.81
N TYR A 93 18.35 18.94 7.55
CA TYR A 93 18.03 17.52 7.52
C TYR A 93 17.71 16.97 6.12
N GLY A 94 17.86 17.77 5.07
CA GLY A 94 17.54 17.35 3.70
C GLY A 94 16.04 17.12 3.46
N LEU A 95 15.21 17.90 4.18
CA LEU A 95 13.74 17.83 4.16
C LEU A 95 13.13 19.06 3.47
N GLU A 96 13.83 19.65 2.49
CA GLU A 96 13.42 20.89 1.85
C GLU A 96 12.00 20.75 1.27
N VAL A 97 11.17 21.74 1.57
CA VAL A 97 9.81 21.93 1.07
C VAL A 97 9.51 23.42 1.07
N ASP A 98 8.74 23.90 0.09
CA ASP A 98 8.34 25.30 0.10
C ASP A 98 7.22 25.54 1.13
N PRO A 99 7.44 26.40 2.15
CA PRO A 99 6.46 26.69 3.18
C PRO A 99 5.12 27.24 2.66
N ALA A 100 5.13 27.90 1.50
CA ALA A 100 3.94 28.50 0.90
C ALA A 100 3.11 27.53 0.07
N SER A 101 3.68 26.37 -0.31
CA SER A 101 2.97 25.37 -1.11
C SER A 101 1.75 24.82 -0.39
N VAL A 102 0.65 24.63 -1.13
CA VAL A 102 -0.57 23.98 -0.62
C VAL A 102 -0.34 22.47 -0.59
N VAL A 103 -0.72 21.82 0.50
CA VAL A 103 -0.42 20.38 0.72
C VAL A 103 -1.00 19.49 -0.35
N MET A 104 -2.17 19.81 -0.93
CA MET A 104 -2.77 19.02 -2.01
C MET A 104 -1.91 18.96 -3.28
N GLU A 105 -1.01 19.92 -3.50
CA GLU A 105 -0.12 19.98 -4.67
C GLU A 105 1.19 19.20 -4.45
N LEU A 106 1.47 18.82 -3.21
CA LEU A 106 2.68 18.10 -2.83
C LEU A 106 2.61 16.62 -3.21
N SER A 107 3.73 16.10 -3.67
CA SER A 107 3.94 14.65 -3.80
C SER A 107 3.90 13.96 -2.44
N MET A 108 3.68 12.64 -2.42
CA MET A 108 3.68 11.85 -1.18
C MET A 108 5.00 11.99 -0.39
N GLY A 109 6.14 12.03 -1.10
CA GLY A 109 7.44 12.26 -0.46
C GLY A 109 7.59 13.65 0.17
N GLU A 110 6.98 14.67 -0.42
CA GLU A 110 6.93 16.01 0.16
C GLU A 110 6.01 16.08 1.36
N ARG A 111 4.83 15.47 1.29
CA ARG A 111 3.91 15.34 2.43
C ARG A 111 4.58 14.64 3.61
N GLN A 112 5.35 13.59 3.36
CA GLN A 112 6.14 12.91 4.39
C GLN A 112 7.18 13.85 5.03
N ARG A 113 7.87 14.67 4.21
CA ARG A 113 8.80 15.68 4.73
C ARG A 113 8.09 16.70 5.62
N VAL A 114 6.89 17.16 5.23
CA VAL A 114 6.09 18.08 6.05
C VAL A 114 5.71 17.46 7.39
N GLU A 115 5.29 16.19 7.43
CA GLU A 115 4.99 15.48 8.69
C GLU A 115 6.20 15.40 9.62
N ILE A 116 7.37 15.07 9.05
CA ILE A 116 8.61 14.99 9.82
C ILE A 116 9.02 16.39 10.31
N LEU A 117 8.98 17.42 9.45
CA LEU A 117 9.28 18.81 9.84
C LEU A 117 8.34 19.26 10.97
N ARG A 118 7.04 19.00 10.85
CA ARG A 118 6.06 19.30 11.90
C ARG A 118 6.40 18.64 13.23
N ALA A 119 6.84 17.37 13.18
CA ALA A 119 7.31 16.67 14.38
C ALA A 119 8.59 17.29 14.95
N LEU A 120 9.57 17.65 14.12
CA LEU A 120 10.85 18.23 14.53
C LEU A 120 10.72 19.66 15.11
N MET A 121 9.72 20.43 14.67
CA MET A 121 9.41 21.75 15.24
C MET A 121 9.13 21.71 16.74
N THR A 122 8.69 20.57 17.28
CA THR A 122 8.47 20.38 18.71
C THR A 122 9.75 20.03 19.49
N LYS A 123 10.91 19.93 18.81
CA LYS A 123 12.22 19.55 19.38
C LYS A 123 12.13 18.26 20.22
N PRO A 124 11.72 17.13 19.59
CA PRO A 124 11.40 15.92 20.32
C PRO A 124 12.65 15.26 20.91
N LYS A 125 12.50 14.67 22.10
CA LYS A 125 13.43 13.70 22.68
C LYS A 125 13.16 12.28 22.15
N LEU A 126 11.90 11.98 21.86
CA LEU A 126 11.44 10.73 21.27
C LEU A 126 10.62 11.02 20.01
N LEU A 127 11.06 10.49 18.88
CA LEU A 127 10.33 10.52 17.62
C LEU A 127 9.78 9.13 17.31
N ILE A 128 8.47 9.01 17.21
CA ILE A 128 7.76 7.79 16.84
C ILE A 128 7.40 7.87 15.35
N LEU A 129 7.74 6.83 14.59
CA LEU A 129 7.47 6.72 13.15
C LEU A 129 6.67 5.46 12.89
N ASP A 130 5.41 5.60 12.47
CA ASP A 130 4.53 4.46 12.16
C ASP A 130 4.47 4.24 10.65
N GLU A 131 5.20 3.22 10.15
CA GLU A 131 5.35 2.84 8.74
C GLU A 131 5.67 4.01 7.78
N PRO A 132 6.71 4.82 8.06
CA PRO A 132 6.95 6.07 7.36
C PRO A 132 7.43 5.91 5.91
N THR A 133 7.71 4.71 5.47
CA THR A 133 8.27 4.37 4.15
C THR A 133 7.24 3.80 3.18
N SER A 134 6.03 3.48 3.64
CA SER A 134 5.00 2.76 2.90
C SER A 134 4.59 3.41 1.57
N VAL A 135 4.70 4.74 1.47
CA VAL A 135 4.32 5.53 0.29
C VAL A 135 5.52 6.22 -0.39
N LEU A 136 6.74 5.80 -0.07
CA LEU A 136 7.98 6.43 -0.57
C LEU A 136 8.65 5.61 -1.66
N THR A 137 9.27 6.33 -2.61
CA THR A 137 10.19 5.69 -3.56
C THR A 137 11.46 5.20 -2.84
N PRO A 138 12.18 4.20 -3.35
CA PRO A 138 13.45 3.74 -2.76
C PRO A 138 14.47 4.86 -2.54
N GLN A 139 14.51 5.86 -3.44
CA GLN A 139 15.38 7.02 -3.31
C GLN A 139 14.97 7.90 -2.12
N ALA A 140 13.66 8.11 -1.93
CA ALA A 140 13.13 8.88 -0.81
C ALA A 140 13.35 8.15 0.53
N VAL A 141 13.23 6.82 0.56
CA VAL A 141 13.55 5.98 1.73
C VAL A 141 15.00 6.17 2.13
N ARG A 142 15.96 6.08 1.21
CA ARG A 142 17.37 6.31 1.49
C ARG A 142 17.67 7.72 2.06
N LYS A 143 16.98 8.75 1.56
CA LYS A 143 17.09 10.11 2.13
C LYS A 143 16.55 10.16 3.55
N LEU A 144 15.37 9.58 3.77
CA LEU A 144 14.77 9.50 5.11
C LEU A 144 15.71 8.82 6.10
N PHE A 145 16.30 7.68 5.74
CA PHE A 145 17.23 6.94 6.60
C PHE A 145 18.45 7.77 7.01
N LYS A 146 19.03 8.52 6.06
CA LYS A 146 20.11 9.48 6.38
C LYS A 146 19.67 10.52 7.42
N THR A 147 18.48 11.08 7.24
CA THR A 147 17.90 12.03 8.20
C THR A 147 17.71 11.40 9.58
N LEU A 148 17.19 10.17 9.65
CA LEU A 148 16.97 9.47 10.92
C LEU A 148 18.28 9.14 11.62
N HIS A 149 19.33 8.72 10.90
CA HIS A 149 20.66 8.53 11.45
C HIS A 149 21.25 9.81 12.00
N GLN A 150 21.09 10.94 11.30
CA GLN A 150 21.54 12.24 11.77
C GLN A 150 20.82 12.65 13.07
N LEU A 151 19.49 12.56 13.11
CA LEU A 151 18.68 12.84 14.31
C LEU A 151 19.10 11.98 15.50
N SER A 152 19.31 10.68 15.26
CA SER A 152 19.77 9.75 16.31
C SER A 152 21.15 10.13 16.83
N SER A 153 22.08 10.54 15.95
CA SER A 153 23.41 11.01 16.35
C SER A 153 23.38 12.32 17.15
N GLU A 154 22.35 13.13 16.96
CA GLU A 154 22.09 14.37 17.73
C GLU A 154 21.36 14.09 19.06
N GLY A 155 21.10 12.82 19.41
CA GLY A 155 20.54 12.40 20.69
C GLY A 155 19.02 12.20 20.70
N VAL A 156 18.35 12.29 19.56
CA VAL A 156 16.92 11.97 19.48
C VAL A 156 16.73 10.46 19.51
N SER A 157 15.94 9.98 20.46
CA SER A 157 15.50 8.57 20.48
C SER A 157 14.46 8.34 19.40
N ILE A 158 14.65 7.27 18.60
CA ILE A 158 13.73 6.95 17.49
C ILE A 158 13.08 5.60 17.76
N LEU A 159 11.74 5.58 17.69
CA LEU A 159 10.91 4.38 17.71
C LEU A 159 10.31 4.19 16.33
N PHE A 160 10.75 3.15 15.64
CA PHE A 160 10.44 2.90 14.23
C PHE A 160 9.57 1.66 14.09
N ILE A 161 8.42 1.80 13.46
CA ILE A 161 7.54 0.68 13.14
C ILE A 161 7.62 0.44 11.64
N SER A 162 7.98 -0.78 11.26
CA SER A 162 7.93 -1.27 9.89
C SER A 162 7.62 -2.76 9.88
N HIS A 163 7.05 -3.24 8.80
CA HIS A 163 6.93 -4.66 8.50
C HIS A 163 7.99 -5.11 7.46
N LYS A 164 8.80 -4.19 6.94
CA LYS A 164 9.90 -4.46 6.01
C LYS A 164 11.17 -4.78 6.80
N LEU A 165 11.63 -6.02 6.65
CA LEU A 165 12.72 -6.55 7.47
C LEU A 165 14.08 -5.94 7.13
N ASP A 166 14.32 -5.63 5.85
CA ASP A 166 15.48 -4.93 5.34
C ASP A 166 15.63 -3.53 5.96
N GLU A 167 14.54 -2.76 6.05
CA GLU A 167 14.51 -1.45 6.69
C GLU A 167 14.87 -1.51 8.18
N ILE A 168 14.34 -2.52 8.88
CA ILE A 168 14.63 -2.74 10.31
C ILE A 168 16.10 -3.09 10.52
N ARG A 169 16.67 -3.95 9.65
CA ARG A 169 18.08 -4.34 9.72
C ARG A 169 19.01 -3.17 9.40
N GLU A 170 18.64 -2.29 8.50
CA GLU A 170 19.44 -1.10 8.15
C GLU A 170 19.42 -0.05 9.27
N LEU A 171 18.23 0.27 9.83
CA LEU A 171 18.07 1.40 10.73
C LEU A 171 18.25 1.09 12.20
N ALA A 172 17.76 -0.05 12.67
CA ALA A 172 17.59 -0.26 14.10
C ALA A 172 18.83 -0.85 14.77
N ASP A 173 19.11 -0.39 15.99
CA ASP A 173 20.12 -0.98 16.88
C ASP A 173 19.54 -2.13 17.70
N ARG A 174 18.23 -2.12 17.92
CA ARG A 174 17.47 -3.17 18.62
C ARG A 174 16.10 -3.33 17.96
N CYS A 175 15.59 -4.55 17.96
CA CYS A 175 14.26 -4.88 17.48
C CYS A 175 13.46 -5.63 18.55
N VAL A 176 12.26 -5.14 18.84
CA VAL A 176 11.29 -5.83 19.70
C VAL A 176 10.20 -6.41 18.83
N VAL A 177 9.98 -7.72 18.94
CA VAL A 177 8.96 -8.41 18.15
C VAL A 177 7.69 -8.58 18.98
N LEU A 178 6.59 -8.01 18.47
CA LEU A 178 5.24 -8.13 19.03
C LEU A 178 4.44 -9.19 18.27
N ARG A 179 3.80 -10.10 19.01
CA ARG A 179 2.86 -11.07 18.46
C ARG A 179 1.67 -11.26 19.40
N ALA A 180 0.44 -11.07 18.85
CA ALA A 180 -0.81 -11.19 19.62
C ALA A 180 -0.81 -10.36 20.94
N GLY A 181 -0.30 -9.13 20.88
CA GLY A 181 -0.26 -8.20 22.02
C GLY A 181 0.87 -8.47 23.04
N LYS A 182 1.78 -9.42 22.77
CA LYS A 182 2.89 -9.76 23.65
C LYS A 182 4.24 -9.58 22.99
N VAL A 183 5.24 -9.16 23.76
CA VAL A 183 6.64 -9.19 23.34
C VAL A 183 7.12 -10.65 23.35
N VAL A 184 7.50 -11.16 22.18
CA VAL A 184 7.97 -12.55 22.01
C VAL A 184 9.48 -12.63 21.84
N ALA A 185 10.14 -11.57 21.40
CA ALA A 185 11.58 -11.51 21.29
C ALA A 185 12.09 -10.06 21.38
N SER A 186 13.35 -9.91 21.80
CA SER A 186 14.10 -8.65 21.70
C SER A 186 15.50 -9.02 21.19
N VAL A 187 15.84 -8.58 19.98
CA VAL A 187 17.03 -9.02 19.24
C VAL A 187 17.80 -7.83 18.65
N ASP A 188 19.06 -8.07 18.28
CA ASP A 188 19.82 -7.20 17.39
C ASP A 188 19.45 -7.58 15.94
N PRO A 189 18.74 -6.72 15.19
CA PRO A 189 18.27 -7.09 13.86
C PRO A 189 19.42 -7.26 12.84
N LYS A 190 20.59 -6.68 13.10
CA LYS A 190 21.78 -6.83 12.24
C LYS A 190 22.43 -8.21 12.39
N ALA A 191 22.25 -8.84 13.54
CA ALA A 191 22.74 -10.18 13.84
C ALA A 191 21.80 -11.30 13.37
N GLU A 192 20.54 -10.95 13.04
CA GLU A 192 19.51 -11.92 12.61
C GLU A 192 19.38 -11.98 11.09
N SER A 193 19.01 -13.16 10.56
CA SER A 193 18.58 -13.27 9.16
C SER A 193 17.14 -12.78 9.00
N GLU A 194 16.78 -12.36 7.78
CA GLU A 194 15.40 -11.96 7.47
C GLU A 194 14.41 -13.11 7.72
N GLU A 195 14.79 -14.33 7.38
CA GLU A 195 13.97 -15.54 7.64
C GLU A 195 13.73 -15.74 9.14
N ASN A 196 14.74 -15.50 9.99
CA ASN A 196 14.58 -15.63 11.43
C ASN A 196 13.69 -14.51 12.01
N LEU A 197 13.86 -13.27 11.55
CA LEU A 197 12.99 -12.16 11.93
C LEU A 197 11.54 -12.43 11.48
N ALA A 198 11.32 -12.91 10.26
CA ALA A 198 10.01 -13.31 9.76
C ALA A 198 9.41 -14.44 10.61
N ARG A 199 10.19 -15.46 10.95
CA ARG A 199 9.74 -16.56 11.83
C ARG A 199 9.37 -16.08 13.22
N LEU A 200 10.12 -15.18 13.81
CA LEU A 200 9.79 -14.57 15.11
C LEU A 200 8.47 -13.79 15.05
N MET A 201 8.24 -13.09 13.95
CA MET A 201 7.04 -12.30 13.71
C MET A 201 5.79 -13.16 13.52
N ILE A 202 5.87 -14.19 12.67
CA ILE A 202 4.75 -15.07 12.28
C ILE A 202 4.55 -16.17 13.31
N GLY A 203 5.63 -16.69 13.89
CA GLY A 203 5.62 -17.82 14.82
C GLY A 203 5.79 -19.20 14.17
N ASN A 204 5.77 -19.27 12.85
CA ASN A 204 6.04 -20.44 12.01
C ASN A 204 6.96 -20.02 10.86
N ASP A 205 7.51 -20.99 10.16
CA ASP A 205 8.30 -20.68 8.95
C ASP A 205 7.42 -19.95 7.94
N PRO A 206 7.88 -18.78 7.41
CA PRO A 206 7.15 -18.05 6.40
C PRO A 206 6.96 -18.94 5.17
N PRO A 207 5.74 -19.00 4.59
CA PRO A 207 5.54 -19.75 3.36
C PRO A 207 6.36 -19.10 2.25
N THR A 208 7.23 -19.88 1.62
CA THR A 208 8.03 -19.43 0.48
C THR A 208 7.14 -19.19 -0.74
N VAL A 209 7.40 -18.11 -1.45
CA VAL A 209 6.76 -17.87 -2.74
C VAL A 209 7.47 -18.74 -3.79
N ARG A 210 6.69 -19.45 -4.58
CA ARG A 210 7.20 -20.38 -5.61
C ARG A 210 7.57 -19.61 -6.86
N GLU A 211 8.68 -19.98 -7.48
CA GLU A 211 8.94 -19.57 -8.86
C GLU A 211 7.90 -20.22 -9.79
N GLY A 212 7.31 -19.42 -10.67
CA GLY A 212 6.37 -19.94 -11.62
C GLY A 212 7.05 -20.56 -12.84
N THR A 213 6.36 -21.48 -13.50
CA THR A 213 6.88 -22.25 -14.64
C THR A 213 6.17 -21.97 -15.95
N ALA A 214 5.19 -21.05 -15.97
CA ALA A 214 4.38 -20.76 -17.16
C ALA A 214 5.22 -20.15 -18.29
N LYS A 215 4.86 -20.52 -19.53
CA LYS A 215 5.32 -19.83 -20.74
C LYS A 215 4.18 -18.93 -21.22
N ALA A 216 4.50 -17.67 -21.49
CA ALA A 216 3.53 -16.71 -22.01
C ALA A 216 2.93 -17.20 -23.34
N GLY A 217 1.61 -17.25 -23.41
CA GLY A 217 0.84 -17.66 -24.57
C GLY A 217 0.46 -16.48 -25.50
N GLU A 218 -0.74 -16.56 -26.09
CA GLU A 218 -1.30 -15.51 -26.93
C GLU A 218 -1.73 -14.29 -26.08
N VAL A 219 -1.82 -13.11 -26.74
CA VAL A 219 -2.39 -11.92 -26.11
C VAL A 219 -3.89 -12.14 -25.89
N VAL A 220 -4.33 -12.03 -24.66
CA VAL A 220 -5.74 -12.26 -24.27
C VAL A 220 -6.40 -11.01 -23.70
N PHE A 221 -5.62 -10.02 -23.30
CA PHE A 221 -6.09 -8.70 -22.87
C PHE A 221 -5.23 -7.62 -23.50
N GLU A 222 -5.85 -6.58 -24.07
CA GLU A 222 -5.12 -5.48 -24.69
C GLU A 222 -5.87 -4.17 -24.49
N MET A 223 -5.13 -3.13 -24.11
CA MET A 223 -5.56 -1.72 -24.15
C MET A 223 -4.75 -1.02 -25.25
N ARG A 224 -5.42 -0.23 -26.09
CA ARG A 224 -4.84 0.48 -27.21
C ARG A 224 -5.12 1.97 -27.13
N HIS A 225 -4.10 2.77 -26.85
CA HIS A 225 -4.21 4.23 -26.85
C HIS A 225 -5.41 4.73 -26.03
N VAL A 226 -5.60 4.17 -24.83
CA VAL A 226 -6.72 4.51 -23.94
C VAL A 226 -6.41 5.79 -23.22
N SER A 227 -7.30 6.79 -23.37
CA SER A 227 -7.29 8.01 -22.56
C SER A 227 -8.59 8.10 -21.77
N ALA A 228 -8.50 8.49 -20.51
CA ALA A 228 -9.66 8.70 -19.65
C ALA A 228 -9.42 9.92 -18.76
N PRO A 229 -10.35 10.88 -18.73
CA PRO A 229 -10.15 12.13 -17.99
C PRO A 229 -10.08 11.84 -16.48
N GLY A 230 -9.27 12.62 -15.81
CA GLY A 230 -9.24 12.68 -14.36
C GLY A 230 -10.44 13.44 -13.77
N SER A 231 -10.42 13.55 -12.47
CA SER A 231 -11.30 14.43 -11.69
C SER A 231 -10.46 15.25 -10.72
N THR A 232 -11.06 16.14 -9.95
CA THR A 232 -10.36 16.92 -8.92
C THR A 232 -9.62 16.04 -7.89
N ARG A 233 -9.97 14.75 -7.79
CA ARG A 233 -9.39 13.79 -6.82
C ARG A 233 -8.69 12.59 -7.44
N VAL A 234 -8.83 12.38 -8.75
CA VAL A 234 -8.30 11.19 -9.44
C VAL A 234 -7.56 11.64 -10.69
N CYS A 235 -6.28 11.32 -10.77
CA CYS A 235 -5.49 11.54 -11.98
C CYS A 235 -6.08 10.74 -13.15
N GLY A 236 -6.20 11.36 -14.32
CA GLY A 236 -6.59 10.69 -15.56
C GLY A 236 -5.48 9.78 -16.09
N ILE A 237 -5.76 9.13 -17.20
CA ILE A 237 -4.74 8.44 -18.01
C ILE A 237 -4.74 9.00 -19.42
N GLU A 238 -3.56 9.02 -20.06
CA GLU A 238 -3.37 9.57 -21.39
C GLU A 238 -2.55 8.60 -22.24
N ASP A 239 -3.10 8.22 -23.38
CA ASP A 239 -2.46 7.38 -24.40
C ASP A 239 -1.88 6.04 -23.88
N VAL A 240 -2.58 5.39 -22.98
CA VAL A 240 -2.11 4.16 -22.35
C VAL A 240 -2.33 2.97 -23.24
N SER A 241 -1.26 2.21 -23.50
CA SER A 241 -1.29 0.95 -24.24
C SER A 241 -0.62 -0.17 -23.43
N LEU A 242 -1.28 -1.33 -23.36
CA LEU A 242 -0.76 -2.52 -22.66
C LEU A 242 -1.35 -3.79 -23.25
N ALA A 243 -0.48 -4.77 -23.55
CA ALA A 243 -0.90 -6.09 -23.94
C ALA A 243 -0.43 -7.13 -22.90
N VAL A 244 -1.33 -8.06 -22.52
CA VAL A 244 -1.07 -9.12 -21.54
C VAL A 244 -1.42 -10.47 -22.14
N ARG A 245 -0.54 -11.44 -21.94
CA ARG A 245 -0.64 -12.78 -22.52
C ARG A 245 -1.26 -13.77 -21.55
N ALA A 246 -1.84 -14.83 -22.05
CA ALA A 246 -2.21 -16.00 -21.25
C ALA A 246 -0.97 -16.55 -20.54
N GLY A 247 -1.11 -16.88 -19.25
CA GLY A 247 0.00 -17.38 -18.45
C GLY A 247 1.05 -16.30 -18.09
N GLU A 248 0.66 -15.02 -18.02
CA GLU A 248 1.54 -13.90 -17.71
C GLU A 248 0.98 -13.05 -16.56
N ILE A 249 1.86 -12.61 -15.67
CA ILE A 249 1.58 -11.55 -14.69
C ILE A 249 2.32 -10.28 -15.12
N VAL A 250 1.60 -9.21 -15.39
CA VAL A 250 2.16 -7.87 -15.58
C VAL A 250 1.94 -7.04 -14.31
N GLY A 251 3.04 -6.65 -13.67
CA GLY A 251 3.04 -5.74 -12.53
C GLY A 251 3.07 -4.29 -12.98
N ILE A 252 2.25 -3.45 -12.39
CA ILE A 252 2.27 -2.00 -12.60
C ILE A 252 2.61 -1.34 -11.28
N ALA A 253 3.83 -0.81 -11.20
CA ALA A 253 4.31 -0.02 -10.08
C ALA A 253 3.85 1.44 -10.20
N GLY A 254 3.82 2.16 -9.09
CA GLY A 254 3.57 3.60 -9.08
C GLY A 254 3.07 4.06 -7.73
N ILE A 255 3.37 5.31 -7.38
CA ILE A 255 2.86 5.93 -6.15
C ILE A 255 1.38 6.19 -6.33
N SER A 256 0.59 6.00 -5.27
CA SER A 256 -0.86 6.25 -5.27
C SER A 256 -1.22 7.62 -5.88
N GLY A 257 -2.31 7.65 -6.63
CA GLY A 257 -2.80 8.87 -7.25
C GLY A 257 -2.21 9.19 -8.64
N ASN A 258 -1.33 8.35 -9.18
CA ASN A 258 -0.70 8.57 -10.50
C ASN A 258 -1.51 8.05 -11.70
N GLY A 259 -2.80 7.71 -11.51
CA GLY A 259 -3.70 7.25 -12.59
C GLY A 259 -4.08 5.78 -12.51
N GLN A 260 -3.53 5.01 -11.55
CA GLN A 260 -3.79 3.58 -11.39
C GLN A 260 -5.29 3.26 -11.27
N ALA A 261 -6.02 4.03 -10.44
CA ALA A 261 -7.46 3.85 -10.28
C ALA A 261 -8.23 4.08 -11.59
N ARG A 262 -7.82 5.07 -12.40
CA ARG A 262 -8.44 5.34 -13.69
C ARG A 262 -8.09 4.28 -14.73
N PHE A 263 -6.84 3.79 -14.73
CA PHE A 263 -6.42 2.66 -15.54
C PHE A 263 -7.26 1.42 -15.23
N MET A 264 -7.40 1.07 -13.95
CA MET A 264 -8.18 -0.10 -13.53
C MET A 264 -9.67 0.07 -13.87
N ALA A 265 -10.23 1.27 -13.74
CA ALA A 265 -11.61 1.55 -14.14
C ALA A 265 -11.83 1.36 -15.64
N ALA A 266 -10.90 1.81 -16.49
CA ALA A 266 -10.97 1.59 -17.95
C ALA A 266 -10.78 0.10 -18.31
N ALA A 267 -9.86 -0.60 -17.64
CA ALA A 267 -9.61 -2.02 -17.86
C ALA A 267 -10.77 -2.90 -17.39
N SER A 268 -11.44 -2.56 -16.30
CA SER A 268 -12.55 -3.35 -15.72
C SER A 268 -13.92 -3.09 -16.37
N GLY A 269 -14.10 -1.96 -17.09
CA GLY A 269 -15.39 -1.52 -17.63
C GLY A 269 -16.21 -0.64 -16.68
N GLU A 270 -15.61 -0.13 -15.61
CA GLU A 270 -16.20 0.94 -14.78
C GLU A 270 -16.14 2.30 -15.48
N TYR A 271 -15.16 2.48 -16.34
CA TYR A 271 -15.09 3.57 -17.31
C TYR A 271 -15.17 3.00 -18.71
N LEU A 272 -16.14 3.44 -19.51
CA LEU A 272 -16.34 2.99 -20.88
C LEU A 272 -15.54 3.86 -21.85
N CYS A 273 -15.00 3.23 -22.89
CA CYS A 273 -14.28 3.87 -23.99
C CYS A 273 -14.74 3.30 -25.31
N GLU A 274 -14.19 3.76 -26.42
CA GLU A 274 -14.48 3.22 -27.76
C GLU A 274 -14.25 1.69 -27.79
N ALA A 275 -15.08 0.98 -28.54
CA ALA A 275 -15.14 -0.47 -28.52
C ALA A 275 -13.79 -1.17 -28.73
N ASP A 276 -12.99 -0.69 -29.68
CA ASP A 276 -11.71 -1.24 -30.11
C ASP A 276 -10.51 -0.82 -29.25
N ARG A 277 -10.73 0.07 -28.26
CA ARG A 277 -9.69 0.52 -27.33
C ARG A 277 -9.34 -0.53 -26.28
N VAL A 278 -10.27 -1.40 -25.92
CA VAL A 278 -10.03 -2.52 -25.00
C VAL A 278 -10.49 -3.81 -25.67
N LEU A 279 -9.58 -4.78 -25.76
CA LEU A 279 -9.88 -6.09 -26.33
C LEU A 279 -9.70 -7.18 -25.25
N LEU A 280 -10.63 -8.12 -25.29
CA LEU A 280 -10.61 -9.34 -24.46
C LEU A 280 -10.75 -10.54 -25.39
N PHE A 281 -9.73 -11.40 -25.46
CA PHE A 281 -9.65 -12.52 -26.41
C PHE A 281 -9.87 -12.09 -27.87
N ASN A 282 -9.21 -11.01 -28.28
CA ASN A 282 -9.36 -10.34 -29.59
C ASN A 282 -10.77 -9.78 -29.89
N SER A 283 -11.70 -9.81 -28.94
CA SER A 283 -13.04 -9.22 -29.10
C SER A 283 -13.06 -7.81 -28.49
N PRO A 284 -13.61 -6.80 -29.17
CA PRO A 284 -13.72 -5.46 -28.65
C PRO A 284 -14.71 -5.41 -27.47
N VAL A 285 -14.28 -4.81 -26.36
CA VAL A 285 -15.06 -4.74 -25.11
C VAL A 285 -15.04 -3.33 -24.49
N GLY A 286 -14.53 -2.32 -25.20
CA GLY A 286 -14.41 -0.96 -24.67
C GLY A 286 -15.73 -0.37 -24.18
N GLU A 287 -16.83 -0.64 -24.89
CA GLU A 287 -18.18 -0.19 -24.54
C GLU A 287 -18.92 -1.12 -23.58
N LEU A 288 -18.36 -2.28 -23.23
CA LEU A 288 -18.98 -3.23 -22.31
C LEU A 288 -18.70 -2.82 -20.85
N ASP A 289 -19.74 -2.88 -20.03
CA ASP A 289 -19.65 -2.64 -18.59
C ASP A 289 -18.93 -3.78 -17.83
N THR A 290 -18.70 -3.59 -16.56
CA THR A 290 -18.03 -4.56 -15.67
C THR A 290 -18.74 -5.91 -15.65
N HIS A 291 -20.08 -5.94 -15.72
CA HIS A 291 -20.84 -7.19 -15.71
C HIS A 291 -20.64 -7.97 -17.00
N ALA A 292 -20.72 -7.33 -18.16
CA ALA A 292 -20.51 -7.95 -19.47
C ALA A 292 -19.06 -8.46 -19.63
N ARG A 293 -18.06 -7.69 -19.17
CA ARG A 293 -16.66 -8.14 -19.17
C ARG A 293 -16.43 -9.31 -18.22
N ARG A 294 -17.17 -9.38 -17.10
CA ARG A 294 -17.13 -10.51 -16.16
C ARG A 294 -17.65 -11.80 -16.82
N ILE A 295 -18.76 -11.72 -17.51
CA ILE A 295 -19.31 -12.86 -18.29
C ILE A 295 -18.31 -13.32 -19.35
N SER A 296 -17.54 -12.40 -19.93
CA SER A 296 -16.48 -12.69 -20.90
C SER A 296 -15.21 -13.31 -20.30
N GLY A 297 -15.14 -13.43 -18.96
CA GLY A 297 -14.03 -14.10 -18.25
C GLY A 297 -13.02 -13.18 -17.61
N LEU A 298 -13.30 -11.86 -17.50
CA LEU A 298 -12.49 -10.91 -16.76
C LEU A 298 -13.01 -10.80 -15.33
N ARG A 299 -12.12 -10.78 -14.33
CA ARG A 299 -12.43 -10.49 -12.94
C ARG A 299 -11.61 -9.32 -12.45
N TYR A 300 -12.13 -8.61 -11.47
CA TYR A 300 -11.50 -7.43 -10.91
C TYR A 300 -11.56 -7.39 -9.38
N VAL A 301 -10.43 -7.14 -8.77
CA VAL A 301 -10.29 -6.84 -7.34
C VAL A 301 -9.87 -5.38 -7.21
N PRO A 302 -10.77 -4.47 -6.82
CA PRO A 302 -10.46 -3.07 -6.62
C PRO A 302 -9.67 -2.83 -5.32
N GLU A 303 -9.01 -1.68 -5.23
CA GLU A 303 -8.28 -1.24 -4.04
C GLU A 303 -9.20 -1.07 -2.83
N GLN A 304 -10.35 -0.41 -3.03
CA GLN A 304 -11.32 -0.18 -1.97
C GLN A 304 -12.12 -1.44 -1.65
N ARG A 305 -11.92 -1.99 -0.46
CA ARG A 305 -12.51 -3.25 -0.02
C ARG A 305 -14.00 -3.13 0.27
N LEU A 306 -14.38 -2.18 1.13
CA LEU A 306 -15.78 -1.95 1.51
C LEU A 306 -16.41 -0.87 0.63
N GLY A 307 -17.62 -1.11 0.18
CA GLY A 307 -18.37 -0.21 -0.73
C GLY A 307 -18.01 -0.38 -2.21
N HIS A 308 -16.90 -1.07 -2.55
CA HIS A 308 -16.53 -1.38 -3.92
C HIS A 308 -16.37 -2.89 -4.14
N ALA A 309 -15.38 -3.54 -3.50
CA ALA A 309 -15.16 -4.98 -3.64
C ALA A 309 -16.18 -5.83 -2.88
N ALA A 310 -16.69 -5.33 -1.77
CA ALA A 310 -17.69 -6.01 -0.93
C ALA A 310 -18.69 -5.01 -0.34
N VAL A 311 -19.93 -5.45 -0.19
CA VAL A 311 -21.01 -4.69 0.48
C VAL A 311 -20.89 -4.96 1.98
N PRO A 312 -20.65 -3.92 2.82
CA PRO A 312 -20.35 -4.07 4.24
C PRO A 312 -21.44 -4.78 5.05
N GLU A 313 -22.68 -4.47 4.77
CA GLU A 313 -23.86 -4.94 5.50
C GLU A 313 -24.25 -6.37 5.14
N LEU A 314 -23.81 -6.86 3.99
CA LEU A 314 -24.13 -8.19 3.51
C LEU A 314 -23.18 -9.25 4.09
N SER A 315 -23.72 -10.47 4.25
CA SER A 315 -22.93 -11.64 4.68
C SER A 315 -21.85 -11.99 3.63
N LEU A 316 -20.83 -12.75 4.05
CA LEU A 316 -19.85 -13.29 3.13
C LEU A 316 -20.50 -14.16 2.05
N THR A 317 -21.51 -14.98 2.43
CA THR A 317 -22.33 -15.75 1.49
C THR A 317 -22.99 -14.84 0.45
N ALA A 318 -23.60 -13.73 0.88
CA ALA A 318 -24.23 -12.78 -0.04
C ALA A 318 -23.20 -12.11 -0.97
N ASN A 319 -22.06 -11.72 -0.44
CA ASN A 319 -20.97 -11.14 -1.22
C ASN A 319 -20.40 -12.10 -2.28
N THR A 320 -20.61 -13.43 -2.18
CA THR A 320 -20.18 -14.35 -3.24
C THR A 320 -21.09 -14.35 -4.46
N TYR A 321 -22.40 -14.27 -4.29
CA TYR A 321 -23.31 -14.26 -5.44
C TYR A 321 -23.41 -12.91 -6.16
N LEU A 322 -23.00 -11.82 -5.54
CA LEU A 322 -22.91 -10.50 -6.21
C LEU A 322 -21.90 -10.49 -7.35
N THR A 323 -20.87 -11.31 -7.27
CA THR A 323 -19.84 -11.44 -8.31
C THR A 323 -19.80 -12.82 -8.96
N GLY A 324 -20.64 -13.76 -8.51
CA GLY A 324 -20.64 -15.15 -8.94
C GLY A 324 -21.76 -15.47 -9.91
N ASP A 325 -21.57 -15.30 -11.23
CA ASP A 325 -22.59 -15.54 -12.23
C ASP A 325 -23.15 -16.97 -12.20
N SER A 326 -22.35 -17.96 -11.83
CA SER A 326 -22.75 -19.37 -11.68
C SER A 326 -23.64 -19.63 -10.43
N LEU A 327 -23.72 -18.66 -9.52
CA LEU A 327 -24.50 -18.73 -8.28
C LEU A 327 -25.89 -18.12 -8.42
N VAL A 328 -26.19 -17.54 -9.60
CA VAL A 328 -27.50 -17.03 -9.96
C VAL A 328 -27.98 -17.73 -11.22
N ARG A 329 -29.16 -18.32 -11.20
CA ARG A 329 -29.74 -19.01 -12.37
C ARG A 329 -31.19 -18.56 -12.59
N SER A 330 -31.48 -18.04 -13.78
CA SER A 330 -32.82 -17.55 -14.14
C SER A 330 -33.41 -16.59 -13.11
N GLY A 331 -32.58 -15.71 -12.55
CA GLY A 331 -32.99 -14.73 -11.50
C GLY A 331 -33.07 -15.29 -10.07
N PHE A 332 -32.83 -16.60 -9.89
CA PHE A 332 -32.85 -17.23 -8.55
C PHE A 332 -31.43 -17.41 -8.02
N ILE A 333 -31.23 -17.00 -6.76
CA ILE A 333 -29.96 -17.19 -6.05
C ILE A 333 -29.87 -18.64 -5.54
N LEU A 334 -28.80 -19.35 -5.89
CA LEU A 334 -28.50 -20.70 -5.43
C LEU A 334 -27.81 -20.63 -4.06
N ARG A 335 -28.58 -20.30 -3.00
CA ARG A 335 -28.05 -19.97 -1.65
C ARG A 335 -27.12 -21.03 -1.07
N ASP A 336 -27.44 -22.31 -1.21
CA ASP A 336 -26.61 -23.40 -0.68
C ASP A 336 -25.27 -23.49 -1.40
N ARG A 337 -25.26 -23.28 -2.72
CA ARG A 337 -24.02 -23.20 -3.51
C ARG A 337 -23.19 -21.98 -3.13
N ALA A 338 -23.84 -20.81 -2.94
CA ALA A 338 -23.17 -19.59 -2.50
C ALA A 338 -22.51 -19.77 -1.10
N ARG A 339 -23.24 -20.38 -0.17
CA ARG A 339 -22.72 -20.71 1.17
C ARG A 339 -21.54 -21.70 1.09
N SER A 340 -21.67 -22.75 0.31
CA SER A 340 -20.59 -23.73 0.11
C SER A 340 -19.35 -23.08 -0.50
N PHE A 341 -19.53 -22.19 -1.46
CA PHE A 341 -18.44 -21.44 -2.08
C PHE A 341 -17.79 -20.45 -1.08
N ALA A 342 -18.60 -19.72 -0.28
CA ALA A 342 -18.06 -18.84 0.76
C ALA A 342 -17.24 -19.62 1.80
N ASN A 343 -17.71 -20.78 2.23
CA ASN A 343 -16.96 -21.66 3.13
C ASN A 343 -15.66 -22.16 2.52
N LEU A 344 -15.65 -22.53 1.21
CA LEU A 344 -14.42 -22.88 0.50
C LEU A 344 -13.41 -21.75 0.46
N VAL A 345 -13.87 -20.50 0.23
CA VAL A 345 -13.00 -19.31 0.28
C VAL A 345 -12.41 -19.13 1.68
N ILE A 346 -13.26 -19.22 2.72
CA ILE A 346 -12.84 -19.08 4.12
C ILE A 346 -11.76 -20.10 4.47
N GLU A 347 -11.96 -21.36 4.10
CA GLU A 347 -11.01 -22.45 4.36
C GLU A 347 -9.70 -22.25 3.61
N ARG A 348 -9.75 -22.07 2.30
CA ARG A 348 -8.56 -22.01 1.42
C ARG A 348 -7.67 -20.79 1.67
N PHE A 349 -8.26 -19.67 2.05
CA PHE A 349 -7.54 -18.42 2.31
C PHE A 349 -7.40 -18.12 3.81
N HIS A 350 -7.74 -19.09 4.67
CA HIS A 350 -7.60 -18.97 6.13
C HIS A 350 -8.23 -17.67 6.67
N VAL A 351 -9.46 -17.36 6.24
CA VAL A 351 -10.20 -16.19 6.68
C VAL A 351 -10.68 -16.39 8.12
N LYS A 352 -10.21 -15.57 9.03
CA LYS A 352 -10.64 -15.64 10.45
C LYS A 352 -12.02 -15.02 10.59
N THR A 353 -13.04 -15.86 10.60
CA THR A 353 -14.46 -15.52 10.81
C THR A 353 -15.19 -16.67 11.48
N PRO A 354 -16.21 -16.42 12.31
CA PRO A 354 -17.01 -17.49 12.91
C PRO A 354 -17.76 -18.35 11.89
N ASN A 355 -18.26 -17.74 10.81
CA ASN A 355 -19.01 -18.43 9.76
C ASN A 355 -19.19 -17.50 8.52
N ALA A 356 -19.72 -18.06 7.42
CA ALA A 356 -19.96 -17.33 6.18
C ALA A 356 -21.17 -16.35 6.23
N GLU A 357 -21.99 -16.40 7.28
CA GLU A 357 -23.16 -15.50 7.42
C GLU A 357 -22.80 -14.19 8.13
N LYS A 358 -21.56 -14.01 8.57
CA LYS A 358 -21.09 -12.73 9.13
C LYS A 358 -21.07 -11.65 8.05
N ALA A 359 -21.44 -10.43 8.45
CA ALA A 359 -21.35 -9.26 7.58
C ALA A 359 -19.90 -8.95 7.21
N ALA A 360 -19.64 -8.60 5.95
CA ALA A 360 -18.29 -8.32 5.45
C ALA A 360 -17.61 -7.17 6.22
N GLY A 361 -18.37 -6.14 6.61
CA GLY A 361 -17.88 -5.01 7.40
C GLY A 361 -17.46 -5.35 8.83
N SER A 362 -17.80 -6.55 9.34
CA SER A 362 -17.38 -7.00 10.67
C SER A 362 -15.99 -7.66 10.68
N LEU A 363 -15.40 -7.93 9.52
CA LEU A 363 -14.09 -8.53 9.40
C LEU A 363 -12.99 -7.47 9.55
N SER A 364 -11.83 -7.86 10.08
CA SER A 364 -10.64 -7.02 9.96
C SER A 364 -10.25 -6.84 8.50
N GLY A 365 -9.61 -5.72 8.16
CA GLY A 365 -9.21 -5.40 6.79
C GLY A 365 -8.43 -6.54 6.10
N GLY A 366 -7.49 -7.18 6.80
CA GLY A 366 -6.73 -8.31 6.25
C GLY A 366 -7.59 -9.56 6.00
N ASN A 367 -8.55 -9.88 6.88
CA ASN A 367 -9.45 -11.02 6.65
C ASN A 367 -10.43 -10.74 5.51
N LEU A 368 -10.90 -9.51 5.39
CA LEU A 368 -11.73 -9.11 4.26
C LEU A 368 -10.97 -9.20 2.93
N GLN A 369 -9.70 -8.76 2.92
CA GLN A 369 -8.84 -8.87 1.73
C GLN A 369 -8.64 -10.33 1.30
N LYS A 370 -8.33 -11.21 2.25
CA LYS A 370 -8.22 -12.66 2.00
C LYS A 370 -9.50 -13.22 1.39
N PHE A 371 -10.66 -12.81 1.92
CA PHE A 371 -11.96 -13.25 1.38
C PHE A 371 -12.19 -12.75 -0.05
N ILE A 372 -11.96 -11.45 -0.31
CA ILE A 372 -12.15 -10.84 -1.64
C ILE A 372 -11.22 -11.50 -2.66
N MET A 373 -9.91 -11.61 -2.36
CA MET A 373 -8.94 -12.25 -3.23
C MET A 373 -9.31 -13.72 -3.49
N GLY A 374 -9.62 -14.48 -2.44
CA GLY A 374 -10.01 -15.87 -2.56
C GLY A 374 -11.27 -16.07 -3.40
N ARG A 375 -12.26 -15.20 -3.23
CA ARG A 375 -13.50 -15.21 -4.02
C ARG A 375 -13.22 -15.08 -5.51
N GLU A 376 -12.41 -14.11 -5.92
CA GLU A 376 -12.14 -13.87 -7.33
C GLU A 376 -11.20 -14.93 -7.93
N ILE A 377 -10.17 -15.35 -7.20
CA ILE A 377 -9.22 -16.39 -7.67
C ILE A 377 -9.91 -17.76 -7.84
N LEU A 378 -10.75 -18.17 -6.87
CA LEU A 378 -11.42 -19.47 -6.93
C LEU A 378 -12.51 -19.55 -8.01
N ASN A 379 -12.96 -18.44 -8.56
CA ASN A 379 -13.78 -18.38 -9.76
C ASN A 379 -13.00 -18.73 -11.05
N ARG A 380 -11.68 -18.95 -10.99
CA ARG A 380 -10.79 -19.28 -12.10
C ARG A 380 -10.94 -18.36 -13.31
N PRO A 381 -10.70 -17.06 -13.14
CA PRO A 381 -10.80 -16.10 -14.22
C PRO A 381 -9.75 -16.39 -15.31
N ARG A 382 -10.07 -16.08 -16.56
CA ARG A 382 -9.11 -16.10 -17.67
C ARG A 382 -8.26 -14.82 -17.70
N VAL A 383 -8.83 -13.71 -17.23
CA VAL A 383 -8.12 -12.42 -17.00
C VAL A 383 -8.49 -11.94 -15.61
N LEU A 384 -7.50 -11.60 -14.81
CA LEU A 384 -7.67 -11.05 -13.45
C LEU A 384 -6.96 -9.71 -13.32
N LEU A 385 -7.71 -8.69 -12.97
CA LEU A 385 -7.20 -7.37 -12.58
C LEU A 385 -7.18 -7.30 -11.06
N VAL A 386 -6.04 -6.92 -10.48
CA VAL A 386 -5.89 -6.83 -9.02
C VAL A 386 -5.22 -5.51 -8.66
N HIS A 387 -5.85 -4.75 -7.78
CA HIS A 387 -5.28 -3.53 -7.23
C HIS A 387 -4.95 -3.74 -5.75
N GLN A 388 -3.68 -3.61 -5.38
CA GLN A 388 -3.15 -3.77 -4.02
C GLN A 388 -3.50 -5.14 -3.38
N PRO A 389 -3.05 -6.28 -3.95
CA PRO A 389 -3.48 -7.63 -3.53
C PRO A 389 -3.20 -7.94 -2.07
N THR A 390 -2.05 -7.50 -1.54
CA THR A 390 -1.60 -7.84 -0.19
C THR A 390 -1.67 -6.67 0.79
N TRP A 391 -2.20 -5.52 0.37
CA TRP A 391 -2.27 -4.36 1.24
C TRP A 391 -2.99 -4.65 2.56
N GLY A 392 -2.32 -4.37 3.67
CA GLY A 392 -2.90 -4.52 5.02
C GLY A 392 -3.23 -5.95 5.43
N VAL A 393 -2.64 -6.97 4.79
CA VAL A 393 -2.67 -8.36 5.26
C VAL A 393 -1.38 -8.71 6.01
N ASP A 394 -1.40 -9.77 6.78
CA ASP A 394 -0.20 -10.32 7.43
C ASP A 394 0.71 -11.02 6.42
N VAL A 395 2.00 -11.17 6.75
CA VAL A 395 3.02 -11.76 5.84
C VAL A 395 2.64 -13.17 5.40
N GLY A 396 2.09 -13.99 6.30
CA GLY A 396 1.63 -15.33 5.97
C GLY A 396 0.50 -15.32 4.96
N ALA A 397 -0.48 -14.41 5.13
CA ALA A 397 -1.58 -14.25 4.19
C ALA A 397 -1.12 -13.67 2.84
N ALA A 398 -0.17 -12.73 2.86
CA ALA A 398 0.42 -12.18 1.64
C ALA A 398 1.06 -13.29 0.79
N ALA A 399 1.84 -14.17 1.40
CA ALA A 399 2.45 -15.30 0.70
C ALA A 399 1.40 -16.29 0.14
N VAL A 400 0.29 -16.54 0.84
CA VAL A 400 -0.83 -17.36 0.32
C VAL A 400 -1.46 -16.72 -0.90
N ILE A 401 -1.70 -15.40 -0.87
CA ILE A 401 -2.28 -14.66 -1.99
C ILE A 401 -1.32 -14.70 -3.19
N ARG A 402 -0.03 -14.37 -2.99
CA ARG A 402 1.00 -14.38 -4.05
C ARG A 402 1.13 -15.75 -4.70
N ASN A 403 1.25 -16.81 -3.90
CA ASN A 403 1.26 -18.18 -4.42
C ASN A 403 -0.01 -18.56 -5.19
N SER A 404 -1.16 -18.02 -4.79
CA SER A 404 -2.42 -18.27 -5.49
C SER A 404 -2.49 -17.54 -6.83
N LEU A 405 -1.95 -16.33 -6.93
CA LEU A 405 -1.80 -15.58 -8.19
C LEU A 405 -0.84 -16.29 -9.15
N ILE A 406 0.31 -16.77 -8.65
CA ILE A 406 1.28 -17.52 -9.45
C ILE A 406 0.67 -18.81 -9.98
N ARG A 407 -0.07 -19.56 -9.15
CA ARG A 407 -0.78 -20.78 -9.61
C ARG A 407 -1.83 -20.45 -10.67
N LEU A 408 -2.60 -19.39 -10.47
CA LEU A 408 -3.62 -18.96 -11.43
C LEU A 408 -3.00 -18.61 -12.78
N ARG A 409 -1.82 -17.91 -12.76
CA ARG A 409 -1.02 -17.67 -13.96
C ARG A 409 -0.55 -18.98 -14.60
N ASP A 410 0.00 -19.90 -13.82
CA ASP A 410 0.51 -21.18 -14.31
C ASP A 410 -0.62 -22.05 -14.90
N ASP A 411 -1.86 -21.86 -14.41
CA ASP A 411 -3.09 -22.45 -15.00
C ASP A 411 -3.53 -21.73 -16.30
N GLY A 412 -2.78 -20.71 -16.76
CA GLY A 412 -3.00 -20.02 -18.04
C GLY A 412 -3.73 -18.68 -17.96
N ALA A 413 -4.05 -18.16 -16.79
CA ALA A 413 -4.68 -16.85 -16.65
C ALA A 413 -3.69 -15.70 -16.96
N ALA A 414 -4.20 -14.63 -17.57
CA ALA A 414 -3.52 -13.35 -17.67
C ALA A 414 -3.84 -12.52 -16.44
N ILE A 415 -2.83 -11.93 -15.80
CA ILE A 415 -3.03 -11.18 -14.55
C ILE A 415 -2.36 -9.83 -14.67
N ILE A 416 -3.08 -8.76 -14.27
CA ILE A 416 -2.52 -7.43 -14.07
C ILE A 416 -2.57 -7.13 -12.57
N VAL A 417 -1.42 -6.85 -12.00
CA VAL A 417 -1.29 -6.46 -10.59
C VAL A 417 -0.81 -5.03 -10.50
N VAL A 418 -1.61 -4.16 -9.91
CA VAL A 418 -1.19 -2.79 -9.54
C VAL A 418 -0.82 -2.81 -8.06
N SER A 419 0.42 -2.44 -7.73
CA SER A 419 0.88 -2.39 -6.35
C SER A 419 1.89 -1.24 -6.17
N GLU A 420 1.86 -0.63 -4.98
CA GLU A 420 2.88 0.31 -4.53
C GLU A 420 4.12 -0.41 -3.99
N GLU A 421 3.97 -1.69 -3.63
CA GLU A 421 5.04 -2.52 -3.11
C GLU A 421 5.86 -3.11 -4.25
N ILE A 422 7.04 -2.51 -4.51
CA ILE A 422 7.90 -2.91 -5.62
C ILE A 422 8.38 -4.36 -5.42
N ASP A 423 8.74 -4.73 -4.19
CA ASP A 423 9.22 -6.08 -3.87
C ASP A 423 8.16 -7.14 -4.18
N GLU A 424 6.87 -6.87 -3.87
CA GLU A 424 5.78 -7.74 -4.27
C GLU A 424 5.73 -7.96 -5.79
N LEU A 425 5.88 -6.87 -6.56
CA LEU A 425 5.85 -6.96 -8.02
C LEU A 425 7.05 -7.76 -8.56
N PHE A 426 8.25 -7.56 -8.01
CA PHE A 426 9.42 -8.36 -8.40
C PHE A 426 9.28 -9.83 -8.05
N GLU A 427 8.57 -10.15 -6.97
CA GLU A 427 8.35 -11.52 -6.53
C GLU A 427 7.41 -12.28 -7.50
N ILE A 428 6.28 -11.68 -7.91
CA ILE A 428 5.22 -12.39 -8.62
C ILE A 428 5.13 -12.12 -10.12
N SER A 429 5.65 -10.98 -10.61
CA SER A 429 5.43 -10.55 -12.00
C SER A 429 6.44 -11.16 -12.97
N ASP A 430 6.05 -11.30 -14.22
CA ASP A 430 6.90 -11.66 -15.35
C ASP A 430 7.46 -10.41 -16.05
N ARG A 431 6.61 -9.37 -16.16
CA ARG A 431 6.97 -8.05 -16.69
C ARG A 431 6.51 -6.96 -15.72
N ILE A 432 7.26 -5.84 -15.70
CA ILE A 432 6.96 -4.68 -14.86
C ILE A 432 6.83 -3.44 -15.74
N ALA A 433 5.79 -2.65 -15.49
CA ALA A 433 5.58 -1.31 -16.00
C ALA A 433 5.42 -0.33 -14.82
N VAL A 434 5.52 0.95 -15.09
CA VAL A 434 5.36 1.99 -14.08
C VAL A 434 4.35 3.03 -14.55
N MET A 435 3.45 3.44 -13.67
CA MET A 435 2.51 4.52 -13.92
C MET A 435 2.93 5.80 -13.20
N TYR A 436 3.02 6.88 -13.97
CA TYR A 436 3.35 8.20 -13.46
C TYR A 436 2.54 9.28 -14.18
N ARG A 437 1.81 10.09 -13.41
CA ARG A 437 0.97 11.20 -13.91
C ARG A 437 0.10 10.84 -15.12
N GLY A 438 -0.52 9.65 -15.07
CA GLY A 438 -1.44 9.17 -16.10
C GLY A 438 -0.78 8.50 -17.30
N ALA A 439 0.52 8.54 -17.43
CA ALA A 439 1.24 7.81 -18.47
C ALA A 439 1.77 6.47 -17.95
N LEU A 440 1.78 5.45 -18.80
CA LEU A 440 2.30 4.13 -18.52
C LEU A 440 3.63 3.91 -19.25
N SER A 441 4.67 3.49 -18.54
CA SER A 441 5.93 3.09 -19.17
C SER A 441 5.77 1.83 -20.01
N PRO A 442 6.71 1.52 -20.91
CA PRO A 442 6.78 0.18 -21.50
C PRO A 442 6.85 -0.89 -20.41
N ALA A 443 6.13 -2.03 -20.62
CA ALA A 443 6.24 -3.19 -19.75
C ALA A 443 7.45 -4.03 -20.17
N VAL A 444 8.45 -4.14 -19.30
CA VAL A 444 9.72 -4.84 -19.57
C VAL A 444 9.82 -6.11 -18.72
N PRO A 445 10.57 -7.14 -19.15
CA PRO A 445 10.83 -8.31 -18.32
C PRO A 445 11.47 -7.92 -16.98
N LYS A 446 10.99 -8.48 -15.87
CA LYS A 446 11.53 -8.15 -14.53
C LYS A 446 13.04 -8.41 -14.40
N THR A 447 13.58 -9.33 -15.21
CA THR A 447 15.00 -9.67 -15.24
C THR A 447 15.88 -8.63 -15.91
N THR A 448 15.29 -7.65 -16.61
CA THR A 448 16.00 -6.59 -17.36
C THR A 448 15.95 -5.24 -16.68
N ILE A 449 15.28 -5.13 -15.54
CA ILE A 449 15.12 -3.88 -14.79
C ILE A 449 15.41 -4.12 -13.30
N SER A 450 16.06 -3.16 -12.65
CA SER A 450 16.32 -3.21 -11.21
C SER A 450 15.28 -2.43 -10.40
N ILE A 451 15.22 -2.68 -9.09
CA ILE A 451 14.36 -1.93 -8.16
C ILE A 451 14.67 -0.43 -8.21
N GLU A 452 15.97 -0.07 -8.33
CA GLU A 452 16.39 1.32 -8.45
C GLU A 452 15.91 1.98 -9.74
N GLU A 453 15.87 1.23 -10.84
CA GLU A 453 15.35 1.73 -12.12
C GLU A 453 13.84 1.90 -12.07
N VAL A 454 13.10 0.94 -11.50
CA VAL A 454 11.66 1.10 -11.23
C VAL A 454 11.41 2.34 -10.38
N GLY A 455 12.21 2.56 -9.33
CA GLY A 455 12.14 3.77 -8.51
C GLY A 455 12.39 5.07 -9.29
N ARG A 456 13.30 5.08 -10.28
CA ARG A 456 13.50 6.22 -11.19
C ARG A 456 12.29 6.41 -12.11
N TRP A 457 11.76 5.32 -12.66
CA TRP A 457 10.56 5.35 -13.50
C TRP A 457 9.33 5.86 -12.74
N MET A 458 9.22 5.57 -11.45
CA MET A 458 8.17 6.14 -10.58
C MET A 458 8.27 7.67 -10.40
N SER A 459 9.38 8.28 -10.86
CA SER A 459 9.57 9.72 -10.98
C SER A 459 9.40 10.23 -12.42
N GLY A 460 8.91 9.41 -13.34
CA GLY A 460 8.69 9.75 -14.74
C GLY A 460 9.92 9.61 -15.64
N LEU A 461 11.00 9.01 -15.17
CA LEU A 461 12.29 8.94 -15.88
C LEU A 461 12.53 7.55 -16.50
N TRP A 462 11.78 7.18 -17.53
CA TRP A 462 12.01 5.98 -18.34
C TRP A 462 12.41 6.34 -19.77
N PRO A 463 12.97 5.41 -20.58
CA PRO A 463 13.26 5.65 -21.99
C PRO A 463 12.02 6.10 -22.75
N ASP A 464 12.14 7.16 -23.57
CA ASP A 464 11.04 7.78 -24.34
C ASP A 464 9.87 8.30 -23.49
N SER A 465 10.11 8.61 -22.22
CA SER A 465 9.09 9.20 -21.33
C SER A 465 8.66 10.58 -21.81
N PRO A 466 7.35 10.89 -21.84
CA PRO A 466 6.87 12.23 -22.20
C PRO A 466 7.31 13.32 -21.20
N PHE A 467 7.86 12.92 -20.04
CA PHE A 467 8.34 13.83 -19.00
C PHE A 467 9.85 14.11 -19.08
N THR A 468 10.62 13.32 -19.84
CA THR A 468 12.08 13.47 -19.93
C THR A 468 12.49 14.74 -20.69
N GLN A 469 11.65 15.23 -21.63
CA GLN A 469 11.94 16.42 -22.42
C GLN A 469 11.74 17.75 -21.68
N LYS A 470 10.91 17.80 -20.63
CA LYS A 470 10.63 19.04 -19.88
C LYS A 470 11.73 19.47 -18.91
N THR A 471 12.67 18.58 -18.57
CA THR A 471 13.78 18.89 -17.66
C THR A 471 14.98 19.54 -18.38
N SER A 472 15.04 19.50 -19.70
CA SER A 472 16.12 20.15 -20.49
C SER A 472 15.85 21.61 -20.86
N GLU A 473 14.62 22.12 -20.70
CA GLU A 473 14.25 23.51 -21.01
C GLU A 473 14.22 24.43 -19.76
N ALA A 474 14.52 23.90 -18.57
CA ALA A 474 14.50 24.65 -17.32
C ALA A 474 15.90 24.87 -16.69
N HIS A 475 16.93 25.01 -17.55
CA HIS A 475 18.29 25.43 -17.13
C HIS A 475 18.76 26.64 -17.93
#